data_56ff11ebbe7a6caf3560ddb8aa6921bb
#
_entry.id   56ff11ebbe7a6caf3560ddb8aa6921bb
#
_cell.length_a   1.000
_cell.length_b   1.000
_cell.length_c   1.000
_cell.angle_alpha   90.00
_cell.angle_beta   90.00
_cell.angle_gamma   90.00
#
_symmetry.space_group_name_H-M   'P 1'
#
loop_
_entity.id
_entity.type
_entity.pdbx_description
1 polymer ?
#
loop_
_entity_poly.entity_id
_entity_poly.type
_entity_poly.pdbx_seq_one_letter_code
_entity_poly.pdbx_strand_id
1 'polypeptide(L)'
;MQIDLLLTDAQVYNVYLKKFVPGIVAIKGDRIFYAGPAFTEQLHAKTHKSLQGKYVIPGFIDSHMHIQSSMMVPTTFSDAVLPHGVTTVISEPHEIANVFGIEGIRHSMKAAKICALDIFLAMPSSVPSTSPLLETTGGEIGIPELQEMMTWKDTLCLGEVMNVHDVIYKPESKINQLVDYVKKERPWWPIEGHCPKVVGEELATFLYRGITSDHTEQHIPSMKERLLEGMFIQLQKKSLAPDILSYIHENHLEDRMAFVTDDTMPHTLLQEGHLDQVLRIAISMGYPVEKAIYNATYTPACRMRLFDRGALDPGKLADLV
;
A
#
# COMPACT_ATOMS: atom_id res chain seq x y z
N MET A 1 3.88 17.71 30.95
CA MET A 1 4.54 16.57 30.28
C MET A 1 5.55 17.12 29.29
N GLN A 2 6.76 16.55 29.23
CA GLN A 2 7.79 17.02 28.30
C GLN A 2 7.63 16.35 26.95
N ILE A 3 7.63 17.14 25.89
CA ILE A 3 7.58 16.75 24.47
C ILE A 3 9.01 16.77 23.92
N ASP A 4 9.34 15.91 22.96
CA ASP A 4 10.68 15.86 22.38
C ASP A 4 10.84 16.89 21.26
N LEU A 5 9.85 16.97 20.34
CA LEU A 5 9.84 17.91 19.24
C LEU A 5 8.47 18.57 19.10
N LEU A 6 8.46 19.90 18.97
CA LEU A 6 7.27 20.69 18.66
C LEU A 6 7.48 21.43 17.32
N LEU A 7 6.66 21.09 16.35
CA LEU A 7 6.56 21.78 15.07
C LEU A 7 5.44 22.81 15.16
N THR A 8 5.74 24.07 14.90
CA THR A 8 4.78 25.20 14.96
C THR A 8 4.60 25.82 13.58
N ASP A 9 3.61 26.67 13.44
CA ASP A 9 3.28 27.41 12.22
C ASP A 9 3.12 26.48 11.02
N ALA A 10 2.42 25.36 11.20
CA ALA A 10 2.19 24.33 10.21
C ALA A 10 0.79 24.42 9.60
N GLN A 11 0.65 23.94 8.37
CA GLN A 11 -0.62 23.52 7.80
C GLN A 11 -0.74 22.00 7.98
N VAL A 12 -1.45 21.56 8.99
CA VAL A 12 -1.53 20.14 9.40
C VAL A 12 -2.67 19.46 8.65
N TYR A 13 -2.37 18.38 7.94
CA TYR A 13 -3.39 17.62 7.24
C TYR A 13 -4.23 16.77 8.21
N ASN A 14 -5.52 16.99 8.19
CA ASN A 14 -6.48 16.16 8.92
C ASN A 14 -7.20 15.21 7.94
N VAL A 15 -6.93 13.91 8.06
CA VAL A 15 -7.45 12.88 7.14
C VAL A 15 -8.97 12.73 7.24
N TYR A 16 -9.58 12.98 8.40
CA TYR A 16 -11.02 12.84 8.62
C TYR A 16 -11.81 13.98 7.97
N LEU A 17 -11.25 15.18 8.02
CA LEU A 17 -11.81 16.35 7.36
C LEU A 17 -11.40 16.44 5.90
N LYS A 18 -10.37 15.68 5.48
CA LYS A 18 -9.69 15.79 4.16
C LYS A 18 -9.34 17.25 3.87
N LYS A 19 -8.70 17.94 4.85
CA LYS A 19 -8.38 19.37 4.79
C LYS A 19 -7.11 19.68 5.58
N PHE A 20 -6.44 20.74 5.20
CA PHE A 20 -5.38 21.34 6.00
C PHE A 20 -5.94 22.29 7.06
N VAL A 21 -5.38 22.24 8.25
CA VAL A 21 -5.75 23.08 9.38
C VAL A 21 -4.50 23.77 9.92
N PRO A 22 -4.47 25.11 10.08
CA PRO A 22 -3.35 25.78 10.72
C PRO A 22 -3.15 25.24 12.15
N GLY A 23 -1.91 24.89 12.50
CA GLY A 23 -1.68 24.28 13.81
C GLY A 23 -0.25 23.90 14.10
N ILE A 24 -0.13 22.93 14.99
CA ILE A 24 1.12 22.39 15.52
C ILE A 24 1.13 20.86 15.41
N VAL A 25 2.34 20.29 15.42
CA VAL A 25 2.55 18.86 15.63
C VAL A 25 3.54 18.69 16.77
N ALA A 26 3.13 17.95 17.80
CA ALA A 26 3.94 17.63 18.97
C ALA A 26 4.29 16.14 18.97
N ILE A 27 5.56 15.80 19.12
CA ILE A 27 6.09 14.44 19.03
C ILE A 27 6.76 14.07 20.35
N LYS A 28 6.48 12.85 20.83
CA LYS A 28 7.11 12.25 21.99
C LYS A 28 7.58 10.83 21.66
N GLY A 29 8.90 10.61 21.74
CA GLY A 29 9.53 9.40 21.24
C GLY A 29 9.32 9.29 19.73
N ASP A 30 8.81 8.14 19.29
CA ASP A 30 8.46 7.84 17.91
C ASP A 30 6.99 8.09 17.57
N ARG A 31 6.22 8.72 18.50
CA ARG A 31 4.77 8.87 18.37
C ARG A 31 4.33 10.32 18.34
N ILE A 32 3.26 10.56 17.60
CA ILE A 32 2.53 11.82 17.65
C ILE A 32 1.85 11.93 19.01
N PHE A 33 2.15 13.00 19.73
CA PHE A 33 1.45 13.36 20.95
C PHE A 33 0.20 14.18 20.65
N TYR A 34 0.31 15.10 19.69
CA TYR A 34 -0.79 15.95 19.25
C TYR A 34 -0.53 16.49 17.84
N ALA A 35 -1.58 16.64 17.05
CA ALA A 35 -1.54 17.38 15.80
C ALA A 35 -2.88 18.10 15.56
N GLY A 36 -2.84 19.40 15.33
CA GLY A 36 -4.06 20.22 15.14
C GLY A 36 -3.86 21.66 15.56
N PRO A 37 -4.94 22.42 15.80
CA PRO A 37 -4.90 23.83 16.22
C PRO A 37 -4.02 24.01 17.46
N ALA A 38 -3.31 25.14 17.54
CA ALA A 38 -2.46 25.43 18.69
C ALA A 38 -3.30 25.57 19.98
N PHE A 39 -2.79 25.03 21.08
CA PHE A 39 -3.38 25.24 22.41
C PHE A 39 -3.10 26.66 22.92
N THR A 40 -3.95 27.16 23.80
CA THR A 40 -3.69 28.37 24.58
C THR A 40 -2.61 28.16 25.63
N GLU A 41 -2.44 26.92 26.12
CA GLU A 41 -1.42 26.52 27.06
C GLU A 41 -0.12 26.14 26.31
N GLN A 42 1.03 26.54 26.89
CA GLN A 42 2.32 26.22 26.28
C GLN A 42 2.71 24.76 26.51
N LEU A 43 2.98 24.06 25.41
CA LEU A 43 3.66 22.76 25.46
C LEU A 43 5.17 22.97 25.68
N HIS A 44 5.73 22.32 26.70
CA HIS A 44 7.16 22.33 26.94
C HIS A 44 7.84 21.24 26.10
N ALA A 45 8.60 21.64 25.09
CA ALA A 45 9.35 20.73 24.21
C ALA A 45 10.86 20.92 24.35
N LYS A 46 11.63 19.84 24.16
CA LYS A 46 13.09 19.90 24.11
C LYS A 46 13.59 20.67 22.90
N THR A 47 12.90 20.46 21.76
CA THR A 47 13.22 21.09 20.48
C THR A 47 11.97 21.76 19.92
N HIS A 48 12.10 22.99 19.46
CA HIS A 48 11.08 23.75 18.76
C HIS A 48 11.54 24.07 17.34
N LYS A 49 10.65 23.89 16.35
CA LYS A 49 10.91 24.24 14.96
C LYS A 49 9.67 24.87 14.34
N SER A 50 9.77 26.15 13.94
CA SER A 50 8.73 26.76 13.10
C SER A 50 8.84 26.25 11.66
N LEU A 51 7.70 25.84 11.12
CA LEU A 51 7.59 25.39 9.73
C LEU A 51 7.23 26.52 8.76
N GLN A 52 7.01 27.74 9.29
CA GLN A 52 6.77 28.93 8.47
C GLN A 52 5.64 28.77 7.44
N GLY A 53 4.56 28.15 7.84
CA GLY A 53 3.40 27.90 6.99
C GLY A 53 3.49 26.69 6.07
N LYS A 54 4.55 25.87 6.17
CA LYS A 54 4.67 24.62 5.40
C LYS A 54 3.60 23.63 5.79
N TYR A 55 3.29 22.75 4.86
CA TYR A 55 2.34 21.67 5.03
C TYR A 55 3.00 20.48 5.73
N VAL A 56 2.22 19.78 6.57
CA VAL A 56 2.62 18.53 7.21
C VAL A 56 1.54 17.48 6.93
N ILE A 57 1.96 16.38 6.36
CA ILE A 57 1.11 15.25 6.02
C ILE A 57 1.67 13.95 6.62
N PRO A 58 0.85 12.88 6.77
CA PRO A 58 1.39 11.56 7.10
C PRO A 58 2.33 11.07 6.00
N GLY A 59 3.28 10.21 6.35
CA GLY A 59 4.11 9.51 5.38
C GLY A 59 3.26 8.68 4.41
N PHE A 60 3.67 8.62 3.15
CA PHE A 60 2.99 7.84 2.12
C PHE A 60 3.15 6.34 2.36
N ILE A 61 2.10 5.60 2.05
CA ILE A 61 2.00 4.15 2.16
C ILE A 61 1.70 3.59 0.77
N ASP A 62 2.63 2.83 0.23
CA ASP A 62 2.41 2.08 -1.00
C ASP A 62 1.93 0.67 -0.67
N SER A 63 0.68 0.39 -0.92
CA SER A 63 0.04 -0.87 -0.52
C SER A 63 0.21 -2.01 -1.51
N HIS A 64 0.86 -1.79 -2.64
CA HIS A 64 1.20 -2.83 -3.61
C HIS A 64 2.38 -2.43 -4.48
N MET A 65 3.51 -3.12 -4.34
CA MET A 65 4.69 -2.88 -5.15
C MET A 65 5.67 -4.06 -5.09
N HIS A 66 6.62 -4.07 -6.04
CA HIS A 66 7.67 -5.08 -6.18
C HIS A 66 9.05 -4.43 -6.06
N ILE A 67 9.77 -4.70 -4.95
CA ILE A 67 11.13 -4.16 -4.77
C ILE A 67 12.06 -4.67 -5.87
N GLN A 68 11.89 -5.92 -6.28
CA GLN A 68 12.77 -6.60 -7.23
C GLN A 68 12.68 -5.99 -8.64
N SER A 69 11.54 -5.46 -9.05
CA SER A 69 11.38 -4.76 -10.34
C SER A 69 12.24 -3.50 -10.43
N SER A 70 12.57 -2.90 -9.29
CA SER A 70 13.53 -1.78 -9.23
C SER A 70 15.00 -2.20 -9.36
N MET A 71 15.31 -3.50 -9.47
CA MET A 71 16.66 -4.06 -9.46
C MET A 71 17.47 -3.72 -8.21
N MET A 72 16.81 -3.41 -7.11
CA MET A 72 17.41 -3.04 -5.83
C MET A 72 17.16 -4.11 -4.77
N VAL A 73 17.99 -4.09 -3.74
CA VAL A 73 17.72 -4.80 -2.48
C VAL A 73 16.96 -3.88 -1.52
N PRO A 74 16.28 -4.39 -0.49
CA PRO A 74 15.47 -3.58 0.42
C PRO A 74 16.17 -2.35 1.00
N THR A 75 17.45 -2.44 1.34
CA THR A 75 18.21 -1.33 1.92
C THR A 75 18.41 -0.17 0.93
N THR A 76 18.84 -0.49 -0.28
CA THR A 76 19.04 0.53 -1.34
C THR A 76 17.70 1.13 -1.79
N PHE A 77 16.68 0.29 -1.87
CA PHE A 77 15.32 0.74 -2.17
C PHE A 77 14.79 1.69 -1.10
N SER A 78 14.98 1.37 0.18
CA SER A 78 14.62 2.25 1.31
C SER A 78 15.24 3.64 1.16
N ASP A 79 16.56 3.70 0.91
CA ASP A 79 17.26 4.98 0.75
C ASP A 79 16.75 5.78 -0.48
N ALA A 80 16.29 5.08 -1.51
CA ALA A 80 15.80 5.70 -2.73
C ALA A 80 14.40 6.29 -2.58
N VAL A 81 13.48 5.66 -1.81
CA VAL A 81 12.07 6.08 -1.76
C VAL A 81 11.74 7.00 -0.59
N LEU A 82 12.50 6.96 0.50
CA LEU A 82 12.29 7.84 1.66
C LEU A 82 12.31 9.33 1.30
N PRO A 83 13.23 9.84 0.44
CA PRO A 83 13.22 11.23 0.00
C PRO A 83 11.96 11.63 -0.77
N HIS A 84 11.21 10.66 -1.29
CA HIS A 84 9.93 10.85 -1.98
C HIS A 84 8.73 10.80 -1.01
N GLY A 85 8.98 10.77 0.31
CA GLY A 85 7.95 10.79 1.33
C GLY A 85 7.26 9.45 1.58
N VAL A 86 7.75 8.36 0.99
CA VAL A 86 7.22 7.00 1.23
C VAL A 86 7.88 6.43 2.48
N THR A 87 7.11 6.20 3.52
CA THR A 87 7.59 5.68 4.82
C THR A 87 7.18 4.23 5.06
N THR A 88 6.25 3.72 4.27
CA THR A 88 5.75 2.34 4.39
C THR A 88 5.47 1.76 3.01
N VAL A 89 5.88 0.51 2.80
CA VAL A 89 5.52 -0.26 1.59
C VAL A 89 5.04 -1.67 1.97
N ILE A 90 4.11 -2.19 1.19
CA ILE A 90 3.70 -3.58 1.24
C ILE A 90 4.26 -4.25 -0.02
N SER A 91 5.38 -4.97 0.16
CA SER A 91 6.09 -5.62 -0.93
C SER A 91 5.55 -7.02 -1.18
N GLU A 92 5.29 -7.33 -2.43
CA GLU A 92 4.94 -8.67 -2.91
C GLU A 92 6.13 -9.25 -3.69
N PRO A 93 6.95 -10.12 -3.07
CA PRO A 93 8.23 -10.55 -3.62
C PRO A 93 8.14 -11.86 -4.42
N HIS A 94 7.19 -11.99 -5.35
CA HIS A 94 7.06 -13.22 -6.16
C HIS A 94 8.25 -13.43 -7.10
N GLU A 95 8.94 -12.38 -7.53
CA GLU A 95 10.10 -12.48 -8.41
C GLU A 95 11.24 -13.23 -7.72
N ILE A 96 11.58 -12.83 -6.51
CA ILE A 96 12.63 -13.52 -5.75
C ILE A 96 12.18 -14.91 -5.33
N ALA A 97 10.89 -15.10 -5.08
CA ALA A 97 10.31 -16.39 -4.75
C ALA A 97 10.35 -17.36 -5.94
N ASN A 98 10.13 -16.87 -7.17
CA ASN A 98 10.25 -17.67 -8.39
C ASN A 98 11.69 -18.19 -8.61
N VAL A 99 12.69 -17.52 -8.08
CA VAL A 99 14.11 -17.93 -8.22
C VAL A 99 14.58 -18.78 -7.04
N PHE A 100 14.26 -18.36 -5.80
CA PHE A 100 14.83 -18.93 -4.58
C PHE A 100 13.80 -19.48 -3.59
N GLY A 101 12.51 -19.53 -3.97
CA GLY A 101 11.44 -19.97 -3.07
C GLY A 101 11.35 -19.10 -1.81
N ILE A 102 10.92 -19.73 -0.72
CA ILE A 102 10.77 -19.04 0.57
C ILE A 102 12.09 -18.51 1.14
N GLU A 103 13.24 -19.11 0.77
CA GLU A 103 14.55 -18.64 1.21
C GLU A 103 14.84 -17.23 0.66
N GLY A 104 14.47 -16.96 -0.60
CA GLY A 104 14.58 -15.63 -1.19
C GLY A 104 13.78 -14.59 -0.43
N ILE A 105 12.52 -14.94 -0.10
CA ILE A 105 11.63 -14.06 0.69
C ILE A 105 12.23 -13.82 2.09
N ARG A 106 12.71 -14.88 2.75
CA ARG A 106 13.31 -14.77 4.10
C ARG A 106 14.53 -13.85 4.12
N HIS A 107 15.40 -13.94 3.11
CA HIS A 107 16.55 -13.05 2.98
C HIS A 107 16.14 -11.60 2.71
N SER A 108 15.16 -11.38 1.84
CA SER A 108 14.58 -10.04 1.58
C SER A 108 14.01 -9.43 2.85
N MET A 109 13.16 -10.15 3.58
CA MET A 109 12.56 -9.67 4.82
C MET A 109 13.57 -9.48 5.96
N LYS A 110 14.68 -10.25 5.98
CA LYS A 110 15.77 -10.00 6.92
C LYS A 110 16.50 -8.69 6.59
N ALA A 111 16.71 -8.38 5.33
CA ALA A 111 17.30 -7.11 4.90
C ALA A 111 16.34 -5.93 5.18
N ALA A 112 15.04 -6.13 5.06
CA ALA A 112 14.02 -5.12 5.38
C ALA A 112 14.09 -4.62 6.85
N LYS A 113 14.48 -5.49 7.79
CA LYS A 113 14.53 -5.13 9.23
C LYS A 113 15.55 -4.07 9.61
N ILE A 114 16.53 -3.80 8.77
CA ILE A 114 17.56 -2.77 9.03
C ILE A 114 17.31 -1.49 8.23
N CYS A 115 16.20 -1.42 7.49
CA CYS A 115 15.80 -0.24 6.74
C CYS A 115 15.15 0.81 7.65
N ALA A 116 15.25 2.08 7.25
CA ALA A 116 14.45 3.15 7.83
C ALA A 116 13.02 3.17 7.28
N LEU A 117 12.81 2.61 6.09
CA LEU A 117 11.51 2.34 5.49
C LEU A 117 10.86 1.13 6.17
N ASP A 118 9.61 1.23 6.56
CA ASP A 118 8.83 0.07 6.99
C ASP A 118 8.40 -0.77 5.79
N ILE A 119 8.91 -1.99 5.72
CA ILE A 119 8.63 -2.94 4.63
C ILE A 119 7.84 -4.11 5.19
N PHE A 120 6.59 -4.23 4.78
CA PHE A 120 5.71 -5.34 5.10
C PHE A 120 5.63 -6.34 3.95
N LEU A 121 5.22 -7.56 4.26
CA LEU A 121 5.11 -8.66 3.33
C LEU A 121 3.64 -8.88 2.93
N ALA A 122 3.37 -8.83 1.63
CA ALA A 122 2.27 -9.55 1.01
C ALA A 122 2.80 -10.93 0.59
N MET A 123 2.25 -12.01 1.15
CA MET A 123 2.72 -13.37 0.84
C MET A 123 2.44 -13.70 -0.62
N PRO A 124 3.44 -14.03 -1.44
CA PRO A 124 3.20 -14.44 -2.81
C PRO A 124 2.29 -15.67 -2.89
N SER A 125 1.24 -15.56 -3.69
CA SER A 125 0.28 -16.65 -3.92
C SER A 125 0.55 -17.41 -5.22
N SER A 126 1.22 -16.75 -6.14
CA SER A 126 1.34 -17.14 -7.54
C SER A 126 2.80 -17.45 -7.90
N VAL A 127 3.37 -18.50 -7.26
CA VAL A 127 4.72 -19.01 -7.50
C VAL A 127 4.65 -20.53 -7.72
N PRO A 128 4.72 -20.97 -8.98
CA PRO A 128 4.64 -20.20 -10.23
C PRO A 128 3.25 -19.57 -10.43
N SER A 129 3.17 -18.56 -11.30
CA SER A 129 1.92 -17.85 -11.60
C SER A 129 0.88 -18.73 -12.30
N THR A 130 1.30 -19.69 -13.10
CA THR A 130 0.42 -20.63 -13.81
C THR A 130 0.65 -22.06 -13.34
N SER A 131 1.60 -22.77 -13.94
CA SER A 131 1.95 -24.14 -13.57
C SER A 131 3.38 -24.49 -13.95
N PRO A 132 3.98 -25.51 -13.31
CA PRO A 132 5.31 -25.98 -13.68
C PRO A 132 5.44 -26.53 -15.10
N LEU A 133 4.31 -26.78 -15.79
CA LEU A 133 4.28 -27.19 -17.19
C LEU A 133 4.48 -26.02 -18.15
N LEU A 134 4.09 -24.82 -17.72
CA LEU A 134 4.13 -23.61 -18.55
C LEU A 134 5.26 -22.66 -18.15
N GLU A 135 5.74 -22.76 -16.93
CA GLU A 135 6.76 -21.86 -16.38
C GLU A 135 7.91 -22.68 -15.77
N THR A 136 9.15 -22.26 -16.06
CA THR A 136 10.33 -22.73 -15.33
C THR A 136 10.52 -21.87 -14.11
N THR A 137 10.41 -22.45 -12.92
CA THR A 137 10.63 -21.76 -11.63
C THR A 137 11.68 -22.48 -10.81
N GLY A 138 12.48 -21.71 -10.05
CA GLY A 138 13.43 -22.23 -9.07
C GLY A 138 12.82 -22.46 -7.68
N GLY A 139 11.58 -21.99 -7.46
CA GLY A 139 10.87 -22.13 -6.20
C GLY A 139 9.36 -22.33 -6.39
N GLU A 140 8.74 -22.77 -5.32
CA GLU A 140 7.29 -22.93 -5.25
C GLU A 140 6.80 -22.42 -3.89
N ILE A 141 5.63 -21.78 -3.88
CA ILE A 141 4.94 -21.39 -2.65
C ILE A 141 3.66 -22.22 -2.53
N GLY A 142 3.58 -22.97 -1.46
CA GLY A 142 2.43 -23.79 -1.08
C GLY A 142 1.95 -23.48 0.33
N ILE A 143 1.10 -24.34 0.88
CA ILE A 143 0.57 -24.20 2.24
C ILE A 143 1.70 -24.19 3.30
N PRO A 144 2.73 -25.03 3.23
CA PRO A 144 3.80 -24.99 4.22
C PRO A 144 4.53 -23.64 4.27
N GLU A 145 4.80 -23.03 3.11
CA GLU A 145 5.45 -21.73 3.01
C GLU A 145 4.53 -20.61 3.54
N LEU A 146 3.22 -20.67 3.25
CA LEU A 146 2.25 -19.74 3.84
C LEU A 146 2.21 -19.87 5.36
N GLN A 147 2.19 -21.11 5.88
CA GLN A 147 2.20 -21.36 7.34
C GLN A 147 3.40 -20.69 8.00
N GLU A 148 4.57 -20.80 7.41
CA GLU A 148 5.78 -20.15 7.91
C GLU A 148 5.64 -18.62 7.85
N MET A 149 5.32 -18.05 6.67
CA MET A 149 5.21 -16.61 6.49
C MET A 149 4.13 -15.97 7.37
N MET A 150 3.05 -16.69 7.69
CA MET A 150 2.00 -16.24 8.61
C MET A 150 2.47 -16.10 10.07
N THR A 151 3.63 -16.67 10.42
CA THR A 151 4.26 -16.46 11.75
C THR A 151 5.12 -15.20 11.80
N TRP A 152 5.44 -14.61 10.67
CA TRP A 152 6.28 -13.41 10.63
C TRP A 152 5.45 -12.18 10.97
N LYS A 153 5.99 -11.36 11.87
CA LYS A 153 5.28 -10.17 12.40
C LYS A 153 4.91 -9.16 11.31
N ASP A 154 5.74 -9.11 10.27
CA ASP A 154 5.63 -8.11 9.21
C ASP A 154 4.76 -8.59 8.02
N THR A 155 4.06 -9.73 8.16
CA THR A 155 3.14 -10.25 7.14
C THR A 155 1.74 -9.70 7.35
N LEU A 156 1.12 -9.16 6.29
CA LEU A 156 -0.17 -8.46 6.38
C LEU A 156 -1.30 -9.10 5.58
N CYS A 157 -1.00 -9.74 4.45
CA CYS A 157 -2.03 -10.20 3.50
C CYS A 157 -1.53 -11.36 2.65
N LEU A 158 -2.44 -12.00 1.92
CA LEU A 158 -2.08 -12.80 0.75
C LEU A 158 -1.85 -11.83 -0.41
N GLY A 159 -0.70 -11.95 -1.07
CA GLY A 159 -0.31 -11.17 -2.22
C GLY A 159 -1.18 -11.48 -3.44
N GLU A 160 -0.86 -10.84 -4.54
CA GLU A 160 -1.70 -10.87 -5.74
C GLU A 160 -1.99 -12.28 -6.26
N VAL A 161 -3.27 -12.55 -6.44
CA VAL A 161 -3.77 -13.78 -7.08
C VAL A 161 -3.83 -13.56 -8.58
N MET A 162 -2.82 -14.09 -9.31
CA MET A 162 -2.68 -13.91 -10.76
C MET A 162 -3.33 -15.03 -11.59
N ASN A 163 -3.46 -16.24 -11.04
CA ASN A 163 -4.03 -17.37 -11.78
C ASN A 163 -5.57 -17.36 -11.76
N VAL A 164 -6.13 -16.37 -12.41
CA VAL A 164 -7.59 -16.15 -12.50
C VAL A 164 -8.31 -17.37 -13.07
N HIS A 165 -7.76 -17.99 -14.13
CA HIS A 165 -8.38 -19.16 -14.75
C HIS A 165 -8.60 -20.29 -13.74
N ASP A 166 -7.59 -20.63 -12.95
CA ASP A 166 -7.70 -21.73 -12.00
C ASP A 166 -8.56 -21.35 -10.80
N VAL A 167 -8.59 -20.05 -10.41
CA VAL A 167 -9.52 -19.55 -9.37
C VAL A 167 -10.98 -19.81 -9.79
N ILE A 168 -11.31 -19.52 -11.05
CA ILE A 168 -12.69 -19.57 -11.55
C ILE A 168 -13.09 -21.01 -11.93
N TYR A 169 -12.26 -21.70 -12.70
CA TYR A 169 -12.65 -22.93 -13.38
C TYR A 169 -12.13 -24.22 -12.72
N LYS A 170 -11.22 -24.13 -11.74
CA LYS A 170 -10.65 -25.32 -11.09
C LYS A 170 -10.74 -25.22 -9.55
N PRO A 171 -11.90 -25.57 -8.96
CA PRO A 171 -12.13 -25.44 -7.52
C PRO A 171 -11.04 -26.07 -6.63
N GLU A 172 -10.45 -27.19 -7.07
CA GLU A 172 -9.41 -27.93 -6.34
C GLU A 172 -7.98 -27.48 -6.69
N SER A 173 -7.82 -26.38 -7.38
CA SER A 173 -6.49 -25.86 -7.77
C SER A 173 -5.66 -25.44 -6.57
N LYS A 174 -4.34 -25.45 -6.72
CA LYS A 174 -3.40 -24.95 -5.72
C LYS A 174 -3.78 -23.55 -5.23
N ILE A 175 -4.07 -22.63 -6.17
CA ILE A 175 -4.39 -21.26 -5.80
C ILE A 175 -5.66 -21.16 -4.93
N ASN A 176 -6.69 -21.93 -5.24
CA ASN A 176 -7.90 -21.98 -4.43
C ASN A 176 -7.64 -22.59 -3.02
N GLN A 177 -6.77 -23.59 -2.93
CA GLN A 177 -6.36 -24.14 -1.64
C GLN A 177 -5.61 -23.10 -0.79
N LEU A 178 -4.74 -22.27 -1.39
CA LEU A 178 -4.02 -21.20 -0.69
C LEU A 178 -5.00 -20.13 -0.20
N VAL A 179 -5.93 -19.69 -1.07
CA VAL A 179 -6.96 -18.70 -0.72
C VAL A 179 -7.84 -19.22 0.42
N ASP A 180 -8.35 -20.45 0.32
CA ASP A 180 -9.21 -21.05 1.35
C ASP A 180 -8.46 -21.23 2.67
N TYR A 181 -7.17 -21.58 2.60
CA TYR A 181 -6.32 -21.69 3.79
C TYR A 181 -6.19 -20.34 4.51
N VAL A 182 -5.87 -19.25 3.78
CA VAL A 182 -5.75 -17.91 4.36
C VAL A 182 -7.09 -17.43 4.92
N LYS A 183 -8.20 -17.62 4.22
CA LYS A 183 -9.54 -17.28 4.71
C LYS A 183 -9.89 -18.00 6.02
N LYS A 184 -9.48 -19.24 6.16
CA LYS A 184 -9.71 -20.02 7.38
C LYS A 184 -8.86 -19.54 8.55
N GLU A 185 -7.55 -19.35 8.33
CA GLU A 185 -6.59 -19.06 9.40
C GLU A 185 -6.54 -17.56 9.76
N ARG A 186 -6.84 -16.68 8.79
CA ARG A 186 -6.81 -15.22 8.93
C ARG A 186 -7.99 -14.56 8.19
N PRO A 187 -9.23 -14.78 8.62
CA PRO A 187 -10.43 -14.34 7.89
C PRO A 187 -10.54 -12.82 7.71
N TRP A 188 -9.74 -12.04 8.43
CA TRP A 188 -9.68 -10.58 8.36
C TRP A 188 -8.53 -10.05 7.51
N TRP A 189 -7.65 -10.91 6.99
CA TRP A 189 -6.56 -10.47 6.14
C TRP A 189 -7.08 -10.17 4.73
N PRO A 190 -6.59 -9.09 4.10
CA PRO A 190 -6.82 -8.88 2.68
C PRO A 190 -6.27 -10.04 1.84
N ILE A 191 -6.97 -10.35 0.77
CA ILE A 191 -6.48 -11.18 -0.33
C ILE A 191 -6.47 -10.28 -1.54
N GLU A 192 -5.26 -9.97 -2.02
CA GLU A 192 -5.07 -9.04 -3.11
C GLU A 192 -5.18 -9.76 -4.46
N GLY A 193 -5.65 -9.05 -5.47
CA GLY A 193 -5.94 -9.65 -6.77
C GLY A 193 -5.22 -8.98 -7.93
N HIS A 194 -5.09 -9.76 -9.00
CA HIS A 194 -4.60 -9.34 -10.30
C HIS A 194 -5.51 -9.97 -11.35
N CYS A 195 -6.55 -9.26 -11.77
CA CYS A 195 -7.59 -9.83 -12.65
C CYS A 195 -7.84 -8.98 -13.91
N PRO A 196 -6.85 -8.88 -14.83
CA PRO A 196 -6.99 -8.08 -16.04
C PRO A 196 -8.11 -8.63 -16.92
N LYS A 197 -8.97 -7.73 -17.42
CA LYS A 197 -10.06 -8.04 -18.38
C LYS A 197 -11.15 -8.99 -17.85
N VAL A 198 -11.16 -9.31 -16.56
CA VAL A 198 -12.21 -10.16 -15.95
C VAL A 198 -13.44 -9.29 -15.70
N VAL A 199 -14.60 -9.77 -16.12
CA VAL A 199 -15.90 -9.06 -16.05
C VAL A 199 -17.05 -10.04 -15.81
N GLY A 200 -18.23 -9.57 -15.46
CA GLY A 200 -19.45 -10.34 -15.31
C GLY A 200 -19.35 -11.47 -14.31
N GLU A 201 -19.88 -12.64 -14.67
CA GLU A 201 -19.90 -13.82 -13.78
C GLU A 201 -18.49 -14.25 -13.33
N GLU A 202 -17.49 -14.09 -14.19
CA GLU A 202 -16.10 -14.39 -13.84
C GLU A 202 -15.59 -13.46 -12.72
N LEU A 203 -15.89 -12.17 -12.80
CA LEU A 203 -15.52 -11.20 -11.77
C LEU A 203 -16.25 -11.50 -10.44
N ALA A 204 -17.55 -11.75 -10.51
CA ALA A 204 -18.34 -12.14 -9.36
C ALA A 204 -17.80 -13.43 -8.71
N THR A 205 -17.40 -14.42 -9.51
CA THR A 205 -16.79 -15.67 -9.02
C THR A 205 -15.44 -15.39 -8.33
N PHE A 206 -14.60 -14.56 -8.92
CA PHE A 206 -13.29 -14.18 -8.36
C PHE A 206 -13.46 -13.49 -6.99
N LEU A 207 -14.39 -12.55 -6.89
CA LEU A 207 -14.73 -11.88 -5.64
C LEU A 207 -15.34 -12.84 -4.60
N TYR A 208 -16.24 -13.73 -5.03
CA TYR A 208 -16.87 -14.73 -4.15
C TYR A 208 -15.83 -15.65 -3.51
N ARG A 209 -14.75 -15.97 -4.20
CA ARG A 209 -13.60 -16.69 -3.64
C ARG A 209 -12.91 -15.93 -2.52
N GLY A 210 -13.09 -14.62 -2.43
CA GLY A 210 -12.57 -13.76 -1.35
C GLY A 210 -11.42 -12.86 -1.76
N ILE A 211 -11.09 -12.81 -3.06
CA ILE A 211 -10.10 -11.88 -3.61
C ILE A 211 -10.78 -10.53 -3.81
N THR A 212 -10.34 -9.48 -3.10
CA THR A 212 -11.16 -8.26 -2.91
C THR A 212 -10.51 -6.98 -3.40
N SER A 213 -9.42 -7.08 -4.17
CA SER A 213 -8.80 -5.92 -4.84
C SER A 213 -8.36 -6.24 -6.26
N ASP A 214 -8.06 -5.18 -7.02
CA ASP A 214 -7.41 -5.27 -8.31
C ASP A 214 -6.55 -4.02 -8.53
N HIS A 215 -5.32 -4.20 -9.02
CA HIS A 215 -4.39 -3.13 -9.37
C HIS A 215 -4.09 -3.09 -10.88
N THR A 216 -4.69 -3.99 -11.67
CA THR A 216 -4.46 -4.03 -13.12
C THR A 216 -4.95 -2.76 -13.80
N GLU A 217 -4.57 -2.57 -15.06
CA GLU A 217 -4.97 -1.38 -15.82
C GLU A 217 -6.49 -1.23 -15.86
N GLN A 218 -6.97 -0.09 -15.39
CA GLN A 218 -8.39 0.23 -15.29
C GLN A 218 -8.86 1.13 -16.43
N HIS A 219 -10.09 0.89 -16.87
CA HIS A 219 -10.89 1.76 -17.70
C HIS A 219 -12.24 1.98 -17.02
N ILE A 220 -12.92 3.07 -17.33
CA ILE A 220 -14.19 3.42 -16.66
C ILE A 220 -15.19 2.25 -16.59
N PRO A 221 -15.51 1.49 -17.66
CA PRO A 221 -16.45 0.39 -17.55
C PRO A 221 -16.00 -0.69 -16.55
N SER A 222 -14.74 -1.11 -16.62
CA SER A 222 -14.20 -2.16 -15.76
C SER A 222 -14.13 -1.71 -14.30
N MET A 223 -13.69 -0.47 -14.05
CA MET A 223 -13.62 0.09 -12.70
C MET A 223 -15.00 0.21 -12.06
N LYS A 224 -16.01 0.68 -12.83
CA LYS A 224 -17.40 0.78 -12.34
C LYS A 224 -17.94 -0.57 -11.90
N GLU A 225 -17.75 -1.61 -12.71
CA GLU A 225 -18.19 -2.95 -12.40
C GLU A 225 -17.54 -3.47 -11.11
N ARG A 226 -16.22 -3.37 -10.99
CA ARG A 226 -15.48 -3.77 -9.79
C ARG A 226 -15.94 -3.03 -8.53
N LEU A 227 -16.15 -1.73 -8.62
CA LEU A 227 -16.63 -0.91 -7.50
C LEU A 227 -18.08 -1.27 -7.09
N LEU A 228 -18.96 -1.53 -8.07
CA LEU A 228 -20.34 -1.97 -7.79
C LEU A 228 -20.37 -3.32 -7.08
N GLU A 229 -19.45 -4.22 -7.40
CA GLU A 229 -19.31 -5.52 -6.74
C GLU A 229 -18.51 -5.46 -5.43
N GLY A 230 -18.06 -4.26 -5.01
CA GLY A 230 -17.40 -4.05 -3.73
C GLY A 230 -15.89 -4.26 -3.73
N MET A 231 -15.25 -4.38 -4.89
CA MET A 231 -13.80 -4.51 -5.01
C MET A 231 -13.09 -3.23 -4.61
N PHE A 232 -11.95 -3.35 -3.95
CA PHE A 232 -11.04 -2.23 -3.68
C PHE A 232 -10.10 -2.02 -4.88
N ILE A 233 -9.92 -0.79 -5.31
CA ILE A 233 -9.09 -0.47 -6.47
C ILE A 233 -7.73 0.08 -6.02
N GLN A 234 -6.66 -0.56 -6.46
CA GLN A 234 -5.30 -0.07 -6.30
C GLN A 234 -4.86 0.58 -7.62
N LEU A 235 -4.89 1.91 -7.65
CA LEU A 235 -4.76 2.68 -8.89
C LEU A 235 -3.30 3.04 -9.14
N GLN A 236 -2.69 2.42 -10.14
CA GLN A 236 -1.33 2.68 -10.55
C GLN A 236 -1.25 3.72 -11.70
N LYS A 237 -0.04 4.23 -11.98
CA LYS A 237 0.23 5.28 -12.98
C LYS A 237 -0.44 5.01 -14.34
N LYS A 238 -0.38 3.78 -14.84
CA LYS A 238 -0.95 3.41 -16.16
C LYS A 238 -2.48 3.49 -16.23
N SER A 239 -3.13 3.54 -15.07
CA SER A 239 -4.59 3.67 -14.96
C SER A 239 -5.06 5.10 -14.72
N LEU A 240 -4.12 6.06 -14.57
CA LEU A 240 -4.50 7.46 -14.34
C LEU A 240 -5.07 8.09 -15.60
N ALA A 241 -6.33 8.50 -15.52
CA ALA A 241 -7.02 9.23 -16.56
C ALA A 241 -7.99 10.23 -15.94
N PRO A 242 -8.23 11.41 -16.57
CA PRO A 242 -9.12 12.43 -16.00
C PRO A 242 -10.53 11.93 -15.71
N ASP A 243 -11.08 11.07 -16.56
CA ASP A 243 -12.42 10.49 -16.40
C ASP A 243 -12.50 9.50 -15.22
N ILE A 244 -11.47 8.70 -14.99
CA ILE A 244 -11.36 7.81 -13.83
C ILE A 244 -11.31 8.63 -12.54
N LEU A 245 -10.45 9.63 -12.48
CA LEU A 245 -10.27 10.48 -11.30
C LEU A 245 -11.53 11.32 -11.01
N SER A 246 -12.18 11.87 -12.04
CA SER A 246 -13.45 12.57 -11.91
C SER A 246 -14.54 11.65 -11.39
N TYR A 247 -14.65 10.44 -11.91
CA TYR A 247 -15.64 9.47 -11.46
C TYR A 247 -15.49 9.13 -9.98
N ILE A 248 -14.26 8.88 -9.53
CA ILE A 248 -13.98 8.64 -8.10
C ILE A 248 -14.38 9.85 -7.25
N HIS A 249 -13.98 11.05 -7.68
CA HIS A 249 -14.23 12.28 -6.95
C HIS A 249 -15.72 12.63 -6.85
N GLU A 250 -16.45 12.57 -7.96
CA GLU A 250 -17.86 12.93 -8.06
C GLU A 250 -18.79 11.96 -7.32
N ASN A 251 -18.37 10.69 -7.22
CA ASN A 251 -19.14 9.66 -6.53
C ASN A 251 -18.64 9.37 -5.10
N HIS A 252 -17.72 10.18 -4.57
CA HIS A 252 -17.17 10.05 -3.20
C HIS A 252 -16.60 8.65 -2.90
N LEU A 253 -15.86 8.09 -3.85
CA LEU A 253 -15.32 6.73 -3.78
C LEU A 253 -13.89 6.66 -3.24
N GLU A 254 -13.39 7.74 -2.62
CA GLU A 254 -12.02 7.80 -2.09
C GLU A 254 -11.72 6.66 -1.12
N ASP A 255 -12.70 6.23 -0.33
CA ASP A 255 -12.53 5.13 0.64
C ASP A 255 -12.39 3.75 -0.03
N ARG A 256 -12.62 3.68 -1.34
CA ARG A 256 -12.60 2.44 -2.12
C ARG A 256 -11.37 2.29 -3.01
N MET A 257 -10.40 3.20 -2.89
CA MET A 257 -9.18 3.13 -3.68
C MET A 257 -7.95 3.59 -2.89
N ALA A 258 -6.79 3.16 -3.35
CA ALA A 258 -5.48 3.69 -2.98
C ALA A 258 -4.62 3.89 -4.22
N PHE A 259 -3.69 4.84 -4.18
CA PHE A 259 -2.63 4.90 -5.18
C PHE A 259 -1.53 3.90 -4.83
N VAL A 260 -0.99 3.24 -5.85
CA VAL A 260 0.11 2.27 -5.74
C VAL A 260 1.08 2.46 -6.89
N THR A 261 2.29 1.92 -6.76
CA THR A 261 3.28 2.01 -7.84
C THR A 261 3.35 0.77 -8.70
N ASP A 262 3.11 -0.42 -8.13
CA ASP A 262 3.34 -1.70 -8.81
C ASP A 262 4.83 -1.84 -9.21
N ASP A 263 5.14 -2.22 -10.42
CA ASP A 263 6.50 -2.26 -10.96
C ASP A 263 7.07 -0.88 -11.18
N THR A 264 8.20 -0.59 -10.54
CA THR A 264 8.93 0.67 -10.75
C THR A 264 10.36 0.38 -11.16
N MET A 265 10.69 0.73 -12.40
CA MET A 265 12.04 0.57 -12.93
C MET A 265 13.04 1.56 -12.30
N PRO A 266 14.32 1.20 -12.15
CA PRO A 266 15.29 2.04 -11.45
C PRO A 266 15.47 3.43 -12.08
N HIS A 267 15.42 3.54 -13.41
CA HIS A 267 15.51 4.84 -14.08
C HIS A 267 14.30 5.72 -13.83
N THR A 268 13.09 5.15 -13.75
CA THR A 268 11.86 5.88 -13.40
C THR A 268 11.96 6.42 -11.98
N LEU A 269 12.38 5.58 -11.04
CA LEU A 269 12.55 5.98 -9.65
C LEU A 269 13.55 7.16 -9.51
N LEU A 270 14.68 7.09 -10.21
CA LEU A 270 15.70 8.14 -10.16
C LEU A 270 15.27 9.46 -10.84
N GLN A 271 14.52 9.39 -11.93
CA GLN A 271 14.19 10.57 -12.74
C GLN A 271 12.85 11.19 -12.38
N GLU A 272 11.89 10.40 -12.00
CA GLU A 272 10.51 10.82 -11.87
C GLU A 272 10.00 10.75 -10.41
N GLY A 273 10.53 9.85 -9.60
CA GLY A 273 10.09 9.58 -8.23
C GLY A 273 9.35 8.27 -8.07
N HIS A 274 8.68 8.09 -6.95
CA HIS A 274 7.94 6.90 -6.57
C HIS A 274 6.43 7.20 -6.48
N LEU A 275 5.79 6.90 -5.36
CA LEU A 275 4.36 7.17 -5.15
C LEU A 275 4.02 8.67 -5.25
N ASP A 276 4.94 9.55 -4.87
CA ASP A 276 4.79 11.00 -5.04
C ASP A 276 4.60 11.42 -6.51
N GLN A 277 5.21 10.70 -7.46
CA GLN A 277 4.97 10.91 -8.88
C GLN A 277 3.54 10.57 -9.27
N VAL A 278 3.01 9.45 -8.80
CA VAL A 278 1.62 9.03 -9.06
C VAL A 278 0.65 10.12 -8.59
N LEU A 279 0.89 10.66 -7.39
CA LEU A 279 0.09 11.76 -6.84
C LEU A 279 0.21 13.02 -7.69
N ARG A 280 1.44 13.43 -8.07
CA ARG A 280 1.64 14.62 -8.90
C ARG A 280 0.91 14.52 -10.23
N ILE A 281 0.92 13.35 -10.87
CA ILE A 281 0.19 13.10 -12.11
C ILE A 281 -1.33 13.23 -11.87
N ALA A 282 -1.87 12.56 -10.85
CA ALA A 282 -3.29 12.62 -10.53
C ALA A 282 -3.76 14.07 -10.26
N ILE A 283 -2.97 14.83 -9.48
CA ILE A 283 -3.24 16.23 -9.18
C ILE A 283 -3.18 17.09 -10.45
N SER A 284 -2.22 16.86 -11.34
CA SER A 284 -2.12 17.58 -12.61
C SER A 284 -3.32 17.31 -13.53
N MET A 285 -3.99 16.18 -13.38
CA MET A 285 -5.23 15.83 -14.08
C MET A 285 -6.50 16.37 -13.39
N GLY A 286 -6.35 17.18 -12.32
CA GLY A 286 -7.47 17.83 -11.61
C GLY A 286 -7.98 17.08 -10.38
N TYR A 287 -7.35 15.99 -9.96
CA TYR A 287 -7.74 15.32 -8.71
C TYR A 287 -7.35 16.18 -7.51
N PRO A 288 -8.26 16.40 -6.52
CA PRO A 288 -7.96 17.27 -5.38
C PRO A 288 -6.76 16.80 -4.56
N VAL A 289 -5.87 17.73 -4.21
CA VAL A 289 -4.63 17.44 -3.46
C VAL A 289 -4.91 16.70 -2.16
N GLU A 290 -5.90 17.16 -1.40
CA GLU A 290 -6.25 16.58 -0.12
C GLU A 290 -6.77 15.14 -0.25
N LYS A 291 -7.49 14.85 -1.33
CA LYS A 291 -7.96 13.49 -1.64
C LYS A 291 -6.82 12.61 -2.13
N ALA A 292 -5.88 13.16 -2.91
CA ALA A 292 -4.69 12.43 -3.33
C ALA A 292 -3.83 11.99 -2.13
N ILE A 293 -3.62 12.89 -1.17
CA ILE A 293 -2.92 12.57 0.09
C ILE A 293 -3.70 11.50 0.87
N TYR A 294 -5.01 11.62 0.99
CA TYR A 294 -5.87 10.63 1.65
C TYR A 294 -5.70 9.23 1.06
N ASN A 295 -5.66 9.13 -0.28
CA ASN A 295 -5.54 7.87 -1.01
C ASN A 295 -4.12 7.29 -1.04
N ALA A 296 -3.12 8.03 -0.58
CA ALA A 296 -1.74 7.57 -0.43
C ALA A 296 -1.31 7.41 1.04
N THR A 297 -2.21 7.67 2.00
CA THR A 297 -1.89 7.60 3.44
C THR A 297 -2.93 6.80 4.22
N TYR A 298 -4.14 7.31 4.34
CA TYR A 298 -5.17 6.74 5.19
C TYR A 298 -5.85 5.51 4.61
N THR A 299 -6.25 5.54 3.32
CA THR A 299 -6.93 4.41 2.70
C THR A 299 -6.06 3.15 2.60
N PRO A 300 -4.77 3.23 2.18
CA PRO A 300 -3.91 2.05 2.19
C PRO A 300 -3.64 1.55 3.62
N ALA A 301 -3.49 2.46 4.62
CA ALA A 301 -3.37 2.06 6.03
C ALA A 301 -4.60 1.27 6.50
N CYS A 302 -5.80 1.76 6.20
CA CYS A 302 -7.06 1.08 6.53
C CYS A 302 -7.18 -0.27 5.82
N ARG A 303 -6.87 -0.32 4.52
CA ARG A 303 -6.90 -1.56 3.72
C ARG A 303 -6.00 -2.63 4.31
N MET A 304 -4.77 -2.26 4.68
CA MET A 304 -3.76 -3.16 5.23
C MET A 304 -3.83 -3.30 6.75
N ARG A 305 -4.83 -2.68 7.40
CA ARG A 305 -5.07 -2.72 8.86
C ARG A 305 -3.88 -2.21 9.69
N LEU A 306 -3.13 -1.27 9.13
CA LEU A 306 -2.02 -0.58 9.79
C LEU A 306 -2.57 0.62 10.58
N PHE A 307 -3.22 0.33 11.72
CA PHE A 307 -3.92 1.36 12.51
C PHE A 307 -2.99 2.28 13.32
N ASP A 308 -1.69 2.03 13.29
CA ASP A 308 -0.67 2.83 13.96
C ASP A 308 -0.09 3.96 13.09
N ARG A 309 -0.55 4.13 11.85
CA ARG A 309 -0.05 5.11 10.85
C ARG A 309 -1.14 5.63 9.92
N GLY A 310 -0.77 6.38 8.88
CA GLY A 310 -1.68 6.88 7.85
C GLY A 310 -2.50 8.11 8.23
N ALA A 311 -2.36 8.60 9.48
CA ALA A 311 -2.98 9.81 10.00
C ALA A 311 -2.07 10.47 11.03
N LEU A 312 -2.28 11.78 11.27
CA LEU A 312 -1.53 12.54 12.29
C LEU A 312 -2.27 12.56 13.63
N ASP A 313 -2.61 11.37 14.13
CA ASP A 313 -3.39 11.25 15.37
C ASP A 313 -2.50 10.95 16.57
N PRO A 314 -2.90 11.33 17.79
CA PRO A 314 -2.22 10.94 19.01
C PRO A 314 -2.03 9.43 19.12
N GLY A 315 -0.79 9.00 19.40
CA GLY A 315 -0.39 7.61 19.53
C GLY A 315 0.03 6.91 18.23
N LYS A 316 -0.20 7.51 17.06
CA LYS A 316 0.32 6.99 15.79
C LYS A 316 1.81 7.30 15.61
N LEU A 317 2.47 6.56 14.73
CA LEU A 317 3.87 6.81 14.35
C LEU A 317 4.05 8.24 13.84
N ALA A 318 5.17 8.84 14.18
CA ALA A 318 5.52 10.20 13.75
C ALA A 318 6.18 10.19 12.36
N ASP A 319 5.60 9.42 11.43
CA ASP A 319 5.98 9.40 10.02
C ASP A 319 5.40 10.65 9.34
N LEU A 320 6.25 11.64 9.11
CA LEU A 320 5.85 12.97 8.63
C LEU A 320 6.55 13.33 7.33
N VAL A 321 5.82 13.98 6.44
CA VAL A 321 6.31 14.58 5.21
C VAL A 321 5.95 16.05 5.15
#